data_8aa231017614f547f8fb487d6c90b0a1
#
_entry.id   8aa231017614f547f8fb487d6c90b0a1
#
_cell.length_a   1.000
_cell.length_b   1.000
_cell.length_c   1.000
_cell.angle_alpha   90.00
_cell.angle_beta   90.00
_cell.angle_gamma   90.00
#
_symmetry.space_group_name_H-M   'P 1'
#
loop_
_entity.id
_entity.type
_entity.pdbx_description
1 polymer ?
#
loop_
_entity_poly.entity_id
_entity_poly.type
_entity_poly.pdbx_seq_one_letter_code
_entity_poly.pdbx_strand_id
1 'polypeptide(L)'
;MTTLLVAKQILMTLYSRYEVYITPLLKFLLALISLLLINSRMGYMDSIDKMTVVLIAALMCSFMPMNFIVVMSALFVMLHLYSFSLECTLVVGVGFVLMFLLYLRFSPKDTLVVVLMPICFLWKIPYVIPLVMGLIGTPASIVSVACGIIAYYMIHYVVQNVSVIAAMTSEETSIKFSIAKFKFVVDGILNNKEMVVTIMAFAITVILVYLIRRLSIDYAWTIAMAAGVVVNIVILLLGDLMFDTKVALFSVIFGNIVAFLLAVVLQFFVFNVDYSRTEKVQFEDDEYYYYVKAVPKVVVARPEKKVKQINSQKSETVQKTRSVQKR
;
A
#
# COMPACT_ATOMS: atom_id res chain seq x y z
N MET A 1 24.64 1.89 -13.44
CA MET A 1 23.24 2.24 -13.76
C MET A 1 22.60 1.29 -14.78
N THR A 2 23.30 0.89 -15.83
CA THR A 2 22.76 -0.01 -16.88
C THR A 2 22.24 -1.35 -16.36
N THR A 3 22.93 -2.00 -15.42
CA THR A 3 22.54 -3.32 -14.85
C THR A 3 21.22 -3.26 -14.08
N LEU A 4 20.99 -2.22 -13.27
CA LEU A 4 19.73 -2.03 -12.53
C LEU A 4 18.55 -1.75 -13.47
N LEU A 5 18.77 -0.99 -14.55
CA LEU A 5 17.74 -0.73 -15.56
C LEU A 5 17.40 -2.00 -16.34
N VAL A 6 18.37 -2.84 -16.66
CA VAL A 6 18.15 -4.16 -17.27
C VAL A 6 17.36 -5.07 -16.32
N ALA A 7 17.72 -5.12 -15.04
CA ALA A 7 16.99 -5.89 -14.04
C ALA A 7 15.52 -5.42 -13.92
N LYS A 8 15.28 -4.09 -13.89
CA LYS A 8 13.92 -3.53 -13.92
C LYS A 8 13.13 -4.01 -15.14
N GLN A 9 13.74 -3.94 -16.33
CA GLN A 9 13.08 -4.36 -17.58
C GLN A 9 12.76 -5.85 -17.57
N ILE A 10 13.67 -6.70 -17.06
CA ILE A 10 13.44 -8.14 -16.91
C ILE A 10 12.26 -8.39 -15.98
N LEU A 11 12.22 -7.73 -14.81
CA LEU A 11 11.12 -7.86 -13.84
C LEU A 11 9.79 -7.41 -14.43
N MET A 12 9.74 -6.28 -15.14
CA MET A 12 8.53 -5.82 -15.81
C MET A 12 8.05 -6.79 -16.91
N THR A 13 8.98 -7.34 -17.68
CA THR A 13 8.66 -8.32 -18.73
C THR A 13 8.17 -9.63 -18.12
N LEU A 14 8.79 -10.11 -17.03
CA LEU A 14 8.34 -11.29 -16.29
C LEU A 14 6.94 -11.07 -15.72
N TYR A 15 6.71 -9.92 -15.06
CA TYR A 15 5.39 -9.61 -14.51
C TYR A 15 4.32 -9.59 -15.61
N SER A 16 4.54 -8.87 -16.71
CA SER A 16 3.59 -8.79 -17.82
C SER A 16 3.33 -10.15 -18.48
N ARG A 17 4.35 -11.03 -18.53
CA ARG A 17 4.20 -12.38 -19.12
C ARG A 17 3.43 -13.34 -18.22
N TYR A 18 3.59 -13.21 -16.91
CA TYR A 18 3.03 -14.12 -15.91
C TYR A 18 1.99 -13.46 -15.01
N GLU A 19 1.42 -12.32 -15.42
CA GLU A 19 0.46 -11.52 -14.64
C GLU A 19 -0.71 -12.37 -14.12
N VAL A 20 -1.23 -13.29 -14.96
CA VAL A 20 -2.35 -14.19 -14.61
C VAL A 20 -2.04 -15.07 -13.40
N TYR A 21 -0.79 -15.43 -13.17
CA TYR A 21 -0.36 -16.25 -12.02
C TYR A 21 0.14 -15.41 -10.86
N ILE A 22 0.89 -14.35 -11.16
CA ILE A 22 1.51 -13.49 -10.14
C ILE A 22 0.45 -12.71 -9.36
N THR A 23 -0.57 -12.20 -10.03
CA THR A 23 -1.62 -11.40 -9.37
C THR A 23 -2.41 -12.20 -8.32
N PRO A 24 -2.93 -13.44 -8.60
CA PRO A 24 -3.55 -14.26 -7.56
C PRO A 24 -2.60 -14.64 -6.43
N LEU A 25 -1.31 -14.93 -6.75
CA LEU A 25 -0.31 -15.24 -5.73
C LEU A 25 -0.07 -14.07 -4.78
N LEU A 26 0.05 -12.84 -5.30
CA LEU A 26 0.22 -11.63 -4.48
C LEU A 26 -1.01 -11.37 -3.61
N LYS A 27 -2.23 -11.56 -4.15
CA LYS A 27 -3.46 -11.46 -3.36
C LYS A 27 -3.52 -12.50 -2.25
N PHE A 28 -3.14 -13.75 -2.55
CA PHE A 28 -3.04 -14.82 -1.56
C PHE A 28 -2.09 -14.45 -0.43
N LEU A 29 -0.86 -14.01 -0.75
CA LEU A 29 0.14 -13.62 0.24
C LEU A 29 -0.33 -12.44 1.09
N LEU A 30 -0.93 -11.41 0.47
CA LEU A 30 -1.47 -10.26 1.20
C LEU A 30 -2.58 -10.68 2.17
N ALA A 31 -3.54 -11.50 1.70
CA ALA A 31 -4.62 -12.00 2.53
C ALA A 31 -4.08 -12.88 3.66
N LEU A 32 -3.15 -13.78 3.36
CA LEU A 32 -2.52 -14.65 4.35
C LEU A 32 -1.83 -13.84 5.46
N ILE A 33 -1.00 -12.87 5.09
CA ILE A 33 -0.31 -11.99 6.05
C ILE A 33 -1.34 -11.22 6.89
N SER A 34 -2.35 -10.64 6.27
CA SER A 34 -3.39 -9.87 6.96
C SER A 34 -4.13 -10.74 7.99
N LEU A 35 -4.61 -11.91 7.59
CA LEU A 35 -5.38 -12.80 8.46
C LEU A 35 -4.52 -13.40 9.59
N LEU A 36 -3.26 -13.78 9.30
CA LEU A 36 -2.33 -14.24 10.33
C LEU A 36 -2.03 -13.16 11.37
N LEU A 37 -1.86 -11.91 10.95
CA LEU A 37 -1.63 -10.79 11.85
C LEU A 37 -2.87 -10.51 12.74
N ILE A 38 -4.10 -10.63 12.19
CA ILE A 38 -5.32 -10.51 12.95
C ILE A 38 -5.38 -11.61 14.03
N ASN A 39 -5.18 -12.87 13.64
CA ASN A 39 -5.21 -13.99 14.58
C ASN A 39 -4.13 -13.85 15.67
N SER A 40 -2.90 -13.48 15.29
CA SER A 40 -1.81 -13.32 16.26
C SER A 40 -2.04 -12.19 17.28
N ARG A 41 -2.87 -11.21 16.95
CA ARG A 41 -3.19 -10.08 17.84
C ARG A 41 -4.44 -10.25 18.65
N MET A 42 -5.40 -10.96 18.14
CA MET A 42 -6.70 -11.11 18.79
C MET A 42 -6.89 -12.49 19.43
N GLY A 43 -6.77 -13.58 18.67
CA GLY A 43 -6.74 -14.96 19.18
C GLY A 43 -7.90 -15.37 20.10
N TYR A 44 -9.05 -14.65 20.05
CA TYR A 44 -10.16 -14.89 21.01
C TYR A 44 -11.06 -16.06 20.63
N MET A 45 -10.99 -16.53 19.38
CA MET A 45 -11.84 -17.60 18.87
C MET A 45 -10.99 -18.75 18.29
N ASP A 46 -10.83 -19.83 19.05
CA ASP A 46 -10.01 -21.01 18.69
C ASP A 46 -10.39 -21.64 17.34
N SER A 47 -11.68 -21.54 16.96
CA SER A 47 -12.16 -22.12 15.70
C SER A 47 -11.57 -21.46 14.45
N ILE A 48 -11.27 -20.15 14.52
CA ILE A 48 -10.77 -19.35 13.40
C ILE A 48 -9.25 -19.20 13.46
N ASP A 49 -8.67 -19.37 14.65
CA ASP A 49 -7.22 -19.28 14.85
C ASP A 49 -6.45 -20.44 14.20
N LYS A 50 -7.18 -21.49 13.76
CA LYS A 50 -6.57 -22.63 13.07
C LYS A 50 -5.97 -22.22 11.73
N MET A 51 -4.71 -22.59 11.52
CA MET A 51 -3.96 -22.30 10.29
C MET A 51 -4.68 -22.78 9.02
N THR A 52 -5.42 -23.89 9.11
CA THR A 52 -6.23 -24.42 7.99
C THR A 52 -7.33 -23.48 7.54
N VAL A 53 -8.02 -22.82 8.50
CA VAL A 53 -9.08 -21.85 8.20
C VAL A 53 -8.50 -20.61 7.54
N VAL A 54 -7.38 -20.09 8.05
CA VAL A 54 -6.67 -18.95 7.48
C VAL A 54 -6.21 -19.24 6.05
N LEU A 55 -5.63 -20.42 5.78
CA LEU A 55 -5.20 -20.82 4.44
C LEU A 55 -6.37 -20.91 3.46
N ILE A 56 -7.49 -21.52 3.87
CA ILE A 56 -8.69 -21.61 3.02
C ILE A 56 -9.25 -20.20 2.72
N ALA A 57 -9.36 -19.34 3.72
CA ALA A 57 -9.82 -17.96 3.55
C ALA A 57 -8.90 -17.14 2.65
N ALA A 58 -7.58 -17.27 2.81
CA ALA A 58 -6.60 -16.61 1.97
C ALA A 58 -6.66 -17.12 0.51
N LEU A 59 -6.86 -18.43 0.33
CA LEU A 59 -7.02 -19.03 -1.00
C LEU A 59 -8.30 -18.51 -1.69
N MET A 60 -9.41 -18.39 -0.97
CA MET A 60 -10.62 -17.76 -1.51
C MET A 60 -10.36 -16.32 -1.95
N CYS A 61 -9.64 -15.53 -1.16
CA CYS A 61 -9.28 -14.16 -1.50
C CYS A 61 -8.43 -14.05 -2.78
N SER A 62 -7.65 -15.08 -3.10
CA SER A 62 -6.80 -15.12 -4.29
C SER A 62 -7.59 -14.99 -5.61
N PHE A 63 -8.77 -15.61 -5.67
CA PHE A 63 -9.62 -15.64 -6.86
C PHE A 63 -10.64 -14.51 -6.92
N MET A 64 -10.91 -13.86 -5.79
CA MET A 64 -11.90 -12.80 -5.69
C MET A 64 -11.31 -11.41 -6.03
N PRO A 65 -12.15 -10.38 -6.26
CA PRO A 65 -11.70 -9.00 -6.38
C PRO A 65 -10.91 -8.55 -5.15
N MET A 66 -9.99 -7.58 -5.33
CA MET A 66 -9.12 -7.07 -4.25
C MET A 66 -9.92 -6.61 -3.01
N ASN A 67 -11.10 -6.00 -3.23
CA ASN A 67 -11.99 -5.54 -2.16
C ASN A 67 -12.44 -6.66 -1.22
N PHE A 68 -12.45 -7.90 -1.70
CA PHE A 68 -12.84 -9.06 -0.89
C PHE A 68 -11.86 -9.33 0.26
N ILE A 69 -10.58 -8.99 0.11
CA ILE A 69 -9.58 -9.12 1.17
C ILE A 69 -9.96 -8.23 2.36
N VAL A 70 -10.41 -6.99 2.11
CA VAL A 70 -10.85 -6.07 3.18
C VAL A 70 -12.07 -6.63 3.90
N VAL A 71 -13.05 -7.17 3.14
CA VAL A 71 -14.26 -7.77 3.72
C VAL A 71 -13.91 -8.99 4.59
N MET A 72 -13.05 -9.88 4.08
CA MET A 72 -12.61 -11.06 4.84
C MET A 72 -11.82 -10.69 6.09
N SER A 73 -10.93 -9.70 6.01
CA SER A 73 -10.19 -9.20 7.18
C SER A 73 -11.14 -8.59 8.22
N ALA A 74 -12.12 -7.80 7.80
CA ALA A 74 -13.15 -7.26 8.69
C ALA A 74 -13.99 -8.37 9.32
N LEU A 75 -14.38 -9.39 8.54
CA LEU A 75 -15.12 -10.54 9.05
C LEU A 75 -14.33 -11.29 10.13
N PHE A 76 -13.04 -11.55 9.92
CA PHE A 76 -12.20 -12.21 10.93
C PHE A 76 -12.11 -11.39 12.22
N VAL A 77 -11.92 -10.07 12.12
CA VAL A 77 -11.92 -9.17 13.28
C VAL A 77 -13.28 -9.26 14.02
N MET A 78 -14.39 -9.20 13.28
CA MET A 78 -15.73 -9.26 13.86
C MET A 78 -16.00 -10.58 14.59
N LEU A 79 -15.56 -11.72 14.02
CA LEU A 79 -15.73 -13.03 14.62
C LEU A 79 -14.91 -13.18 15.91
N HIS A 80 -13.67 -12.70 15.94
CA HIS A 80 -12.87 -12.67 17.16
C HIS A 80 -13.49 -11.77 18.23
N LEU A 81 -13.97 -10.58 17.86
CA LEU A 81 -14.63 -9.67 18.79
C LEU A 81 -15.95 -10.24 19.32
N TYR A 82 -16.71 -10.94 18.47
CA TYR A 82 -17.96 -11.58 18.89
C TYR A 82 -17.73 -12.63 19.96
N SER A 83 -16.66 -13.41 19.85
CA SER A 83 -16.27 -14.37 20.89
C SER A 83 -15.82 -13.70 22.18
N PHE A 84 -15.34 -12.46 22.13
CA PHE A 84 -14.86 -11.71 23.29
C PHE A 84 -15.95 -10.85 23.95
N SER A 85 -16.65 -10.01 23.17
CA SER A 85 -17.69 -9.09 23.68
C SER A 85 -18.61 -8.63 22.56
N LEU A 86 -19.92 -8.75 22.78
CA LEU A 86 -20.94 -8.30 21.83
C LEU A 86 -20.88 -6.78 21.61
N GLU A 87 -20.61 -6.01 22.67
CA GLU A 87 -20.54 -4.55 22.65
C GLU A 87 -19.38 -4.07 21.77
N CYS A 88 -18.20 -4.68 21.93
CA CYS A 88 -17.04 -4.38 21.07
C CYS A 88 -17.34 -4.70 19.60
N THR A 89 -18.00 -5.84 19.36
CA THR A 89 -18.42 -6.26 18.02
C THR A 89 -19.34 -5.24 17.36
N LEU A 90 -20.34 -4.76 18.09
CA LEU A 90 -21.27 -3.76 17.56
C LEU A 90 -20.58 -2.44 17.22
N VAL A 91 -19.75 -1.92 18.14
CA VAL A 91 -19.04 -0.64 17.93
C VAL A 91 -18.11 -0.73 16.73
N VAL A 92 -17.24 -1.75 16.69
CA VAL A 92 -16.27 -1.94 15.60
C VAL A 92 -17.00 -2.27 14.30
N GLY A 93 -18.08 -3.05 14.35
CA GLY A 93 -18.89 -3.41 13.19
C GLY A 93 -19.55 -2.21 12.54
N VAL A 94 -20.18 -1.33 13.32
CA VAL A 94 -20.74 -0.06 12.82
C VAL A 94 -19.62 0.80 12.21
N GLY A 95 -18.47 0.89 12.88
CA GLY A 95 -17.30 1.60 12.34
C GLY A 95 -16.86 1.03 11.00
N PHE A 96 -16.74 -0.27 10.83
CA PHE A 96 -16.38 -0.91 9.58
C PHE A 96 -17.42 -0.66 8.48
N VAL A 97 -18.71 -0.74 8.77
CA VAL A 97 -19.77 -0.43 7.79
C VAL A 97 -19.66 1.02 7.31
N LEU A 98 -19.48 1.98 8.22
CA LEU A 98 -19.29 3.39 7.86
C LEU A 98 -18.03 3.58 6.99
N MET A 99 -16.90 2.97 7.37
CA MET A 99 -15.67 3.00 6.60
C MET A 99 -15.84 2.38 5.21
N PHE A 100 -16.56 1.25 5.10
CA PHE A 100 -16.85 0.63 3.81
C PHE A 100 -17.64 1.56 2.88
N LEU A 101 -18.68 2.21 3.41
CA LEU A 101 -19.48 3.15 2.64
C LEU A 101 -18.65 4.34 2.13
N LEU A 102 -17.80 4.91 3.00
CA LEU A 102 -16.92 6.03 2.64
C LEU A 102 -15.86 5.61 1.62
N TYR A 103 -15.12 4.54 1.91
CA TYR A 103 -14.05 4.04 1.06
C TYR A 103 -14.56 3.62 -0.33
N LEU A 104 -15.63 2.82 -0.41
CA LEU A 104 -16.19 2.38 -1.69
C LEU A 104 -16.73 3.54 -2.51
N ARG A 105 -17.22 4.61 -1.87
CA ARG A 105 -17.73 5.78 -2.55
C ARG A 105 -16.65 6.66 -3.14
N PHE A 106 -15.55 6.91 -2.39
CA PHE A 106 -14.57 7.93 -2.75
C PHE A 106 -13.29 7.37 -3.39
N SER A 107 -12.81 6.20 -2.95
CA SER A 107 -11.53 5.63 -3.40
C SER A 107 -11.54 4.10 -3.54
N PRO A 108 -12.46 3.52 -4.33
CA PRO A 108 -12.61 2.06 -4.47
C PRO A 108 -11.40 1.37 -5.11
N LYS A 109 -10.51 2.13 -5.77
CA LYS A 109 -9.28 1.61 -6.41
C LYS A 109 -8.13 1.43 -5.41
N ASP A 110 -8.21 2.08 -4.25
CA ASP A 110 -7.11 2.12 -3.26
C ASP A 110 -7.28 1.07 -2.15
N THR A 111 -7.91 -0.06 -2.47
CA THR A 111 -8.15 -1.19 -1.54
C THR A 111 -6.88 -1.67 -0.86
N LEU A 112 -5.78 -1.72 -1.62
CA LEU A 112 -4.48 -2.13 -1.12
C LEU A 112 -4.06 -1.30 0.10
N VAL A 113 -4.34 0.01 0.08
CA VAL A 113 -3.99 0.94 1.15
C VAL A 113 -4.72 0.61 2.45
N VAL A 114 -6.03 0.32 2.36
CA VAL A 114 -6.86 -0.02 3.54
C VAL A 114 -6.32 -1.25 4.26
N VAL A 115 -5.85 -2.27 3.51
CA VAL A 115 -5.27 -3.50 4.09
C VAL A 115 -3.84 -3.28 4.56
N LEU A 116 -3.00 -2.57 3.76
CA LEU A 116 -1.60 -2.36 4.10
C LEU A 116 -1.39 -1.42 5.28
N MET A 117 -2.29 -0.45 5.50
CA MET A 117 -2.13 0.53 6.57
C MET A 117 -2.00 -0.12 7.96
N PRO A 118 -2.94 -0.99 8.42
CA PRO A 118 -2.79 -1.70 9.68
C PRO A 118 -1.52 -2.55 9.76
N ILE A 119 -1.13 -3.20 8.65
CA ILE A 119 0.10 -4.02 8.57
C ILE A 119 1.34 -3.15 8.78
N CYS A 120 1.40 -1.99 8.11
CA CYS A 120 2.51 -1.04 8.24
C CYS A 120 2.61 -0.46 9.68
N PHE A 121 1.49 -0.22 10.35
CA PHE A 121 1.49 0.17 11.76
C PHE A 121 2.09 -0.92 12.66
N LEU A 122 1.72 -2.18 12.44
CA LEU A 122 2.28 -3.31 13.20
C LEU A 122 3.78 -3.47 12.99
N TRP A 123 4.28 -3.15 11.80
CA TRP A 123 5.72 -3.15 11.46
C TRP A 123 6.43 -1.84 11.79
N LYS A 124 5.74 -0.86 12.39
CA LYS A 124 6.27 0.46 12.76
C LYS A 124 6.79 1.30 11.58
N ILE A 125 6.25 1.10 10.38
CA ILE A 125 6.58 1.84 9.14
C ILE A 125 5.35 2.44 8.45
N PRO A 126 4.36 3.00 9.17
CA PRO A 126 3.12 3.48 8.54
C PRO A 126 3.34 4.67 7.61
N TYR A 127 4.43 5.42 7.79
CA TYR A 127 4.75 6.65 7.06
C TYR A 127 5.01 6.44 5.56
N VAL A 128 5.26 5.18 5.14
CA VAL A 128 5.43 4.81 3.73
C VAL A 128 4.16 5.09 2.93
N ILE A 129 3.00 4.77 3.51
CA ILE A 129 1.72 4.83 2.80
C ILE A 129 1.37 6.24 2.33
N PRO A 130 1.38 7.29 3.18
CA PRO A 130 1.05 8.65 2.71
C PRO A 130 2.04 9.17 1.66
N LEU A 131 3.34 8.85 1.77
CA LEU A 131 4.32 9.22 0.74
C LEU A 131 4.02 8.55 -0.59
N VAL A 132 3.79 7.24 -0.59
CA VAL A 132 3.48 6.45 -1.78
C VAL A 132 2.17 6.91 -2.42
N MET A 133 1.12 7.13 -1.63
CA MET A 133 -0.17 7.59 -2.13
C MET A 133 -0.11 9.02 -2.65
N GLY A 134 0.68 9.89 -2.03
CA GLY A 134 1.00 11.21 -2.57
C GLY A 134 1.68 11.14 -3.94
N LEU A 135 2.58 10.17 -4.16
CA LEU A 135 3.34 10.00 -5.42
C LEU A 135 2.54 9.32 -6.54
N ILE A 136 1.73 8.33 -6.25
CA ILE A 136 1.04 7.51 -7.28
C ILE A 136 -0.45 7.80 -7.32
N GLY A 137 -1.05 8.02 -6.16
CA GLY A 137 -2.49 8.16 -5.98
C GLY A 137 -3.07 9.52 -6.39
N THR A 138 -4.26 9.75 -5.93
CA THR A 138 -5.02 11.00 -6.09
C THR A 138 -5.34 11.59 -4.72
N PRO A 139 -5.80 12.86 -4.60
CA PRO A 139 -6.24 13.40 -3.32
C PRO A 139 -7.36 12.60 -2.65
N ALA A 140 -8.20 11.91 -3.44
CA ALA A 140 -9.25 11.03 -2.90
C ALA A 140 -8.68 9.83 -2.11
N SER A 141 -7.43 9.44 -2.36
CA SER A 141 -6.75 8.37 -1.62
C SER A 141 -6.59 8.65 -0.11
N ILE A 142 -6.75 9.92 0.32
CA ILE A 142 -6.80 10.30 1.73
C ILE A 142 -7.89 9.52 2.47
N VAL A 143 -9.03 9.27 1.82
CA VAL A 143 -10.13 8.52 2.43
C VAL A 143 -9.71 7.08 2.74
N SER A 144 -9.02 6.40 1.81
CA SER A 144 -8.50 5.05 2.03
C SER A 144 -7.43 5.01 3.12
N VAL A 145 -6.54 6.02 3.15
CA VAL A 145 -5.53 6.18 4.20
C VAL A 145 -6.19 6.35 5.56
N ALA A 146 -7.17 7.27 5.67
CA ALA A 146 -7.91 7.53 6.91
C ALA A 146 -8.68 6.28 7.39
N CYS A 147 -9.36 5.56 6.48
CA CYS A 147 -10.04 4.31 6.81
C CYS A 147 -9.08 3.26 7.37
N GLY A 148 -7.89 3.10 6.76
CA GLY A 148 -6.88 2.18 7.25
C GLY A 148 -6.34 2.55 8.64
N ILE A 149 -6.15 3.85 8.92
CA ILE A 149 -5.74 4.37 10.23
C ILE A 149 -6.85 4.08 11.27
N ILE A 150 -8.09 4.43 10.98
CA ILE A 150 -9.22 4.21 11.87
C ILE A 150 -9.36 2.71 12.19
N ALA A 151 -9.27 1.84 11.19
CA ALA A 151 -9.32 0.39 11.38
C ALA A 151 -8.23 -0.10 12.35
N TYR A 152 -6.98 0.38 12.19
CA TYR A 152 -5.89 0.04 13.08
C TYR A 152 -6.15 0.50 14.52
N TYR A 153 -6.49 1.79 14.72
CA TYR A 153 -6.69 2.34 16.07
C TYR A 153 -7.92 1.74 16.78
N MET A 154 -8.99 1.43 16.04
CA MET A 154 -10.17 0.73 16.62
C MET A 154 -9.79 -0.65 17.16
N ILE A 155 -9.10 -1.47 16.36
CA ILE A 155 -8.65 -2.79 16.77
C ILE A 155 -7.65 -2.67 17.92
N HIS A 156 -6.68 -1.78 17.79
CA HIS A 156 -5.63 -1.57 18.79
C HIS A 156 -6.18 -1.15 20.14
N TYR A 157 -7.16 -0.23 20.16
CA TYR A 157 -7.83 0.20 21.38
C TYR A 157 -8.50 -0.97 22.11
N VAL A 158 -9.25 -1.81 21.39
CA VAL A 158 -9.89 -2.97 22.01
C VAL A 158 -8.86 -3.95 22.55
N VAL A 159 -7.81 -4.27 21.77
CA VAL A 159 -6.75 -5.20 22.19
C VAL A 159 -5.97 -4.68 23.41
N GLN A 160 -5.70 -3.39 23.50
CA GLN A 160 -5.01 -2.81 24.66
C GLN A 160 -5.87 -2.82 25.93
N ASN A 161 -7.20 -2.72 25.81
CA ASN A 161 -8.10 -2.60 26.95
C ASN A 161 -8.85 -3.94 27.25
N VAL A 162 -8.37 -5.06 26.74
CA VAL A 162 -8.99 -6.39 26.95
C VAL A 162 -9.23 -6.70 28.43
N SER A 163 -8.23 -6.46 29.28
CA SER A 163 -8.32 -6.73 30.73
C SER A 163 -9.39 -5.88 31.41
N VAL A 164 -9.49 -4.60 31.03
CA VAL A 164 -10.49 -3.67 31.59
C VAL A 164 -11.89 -4.06 31.13
N ILE A 165 -12.06 -4.34 29.85
CA ILE A 165 -13.35 -4.76 29.26
C ILE A 165 -13.80 -6.09 29.84
N ALA A 166 -12.89 -7.05 30.05
CA ALA A 166 -13.18 -8.34 30.67
C ALA A 166 -13.58 -8.19 32.15
N ALA A 167 -12.92 -7.29 32.91
CA ALA A 167 -13.25 -7.02 34.30
C ALA A 167 -14.71 -6.49 34.47
N MET A 168 -15.13 -5.61 33.53
CA MET A 168 -16.54 -5.12 33.51
C MET A 168 -17.57 -6.23 33.23
N THR A 169 -17.14 -7.43 32.78
CA THR A 169 -18.01 -8.59 32.54
C THR A 169 -18.28 -9.39 33.83
N SER A 170 -17.35 -9.39 34.77
CA SER A 170 -17.39 -10.22 35.96
C SER A 170 -18.43 -9.74 36.98
N GLU A 171 -18.89 -8.51 36.88
CA GLU A 171 -19.89 -7.94 37.81
C GLU A 171 -21.35 -8.21 37.40
N GLU A 172 -21.60 -8.63 36.14
CA GLU A 172 -22.94 -8.90 35.62
C GLU A 172 -23.10 -10.39 35.22
N THR A 173 -23.86 -11.14 36.02
CA THR A 173 -24.11 -12.59 35.87
C THR A 173 -24.99 -12.99 34.67
N SER A 174 -25.15 -12.17 33.65
CA SER A 174 -26.00 -12.51 32.49
C SER A 174 -25.43 -11.89 31.20
N ILE A 175 -25.63 -12.58 30.07
CA ILE A 175 -25.35 -12.15 28.69
C ILE A 175 -26.21 -10.92 28.33
N LYS A 176 -26.27 -9.92 29.19
CA LYS A 176 -27.00 -8.67 28.95
C LYS A 176 -26.00 -7.65 28.39
N PHE A 177 -26.42 -7.00 27.30
CA PHE A 177 -25.70 -5.86 26.71
C PHE A 177 -25.41 -4.83 27.80
N SER A 178 -24.12 -4.54 28.04
CA SER A 178 -23.70 -3.55 29.03
C SER A 178 -23.52 -2.18 28.37
N ILE A 179 -24.42 -1.25 28.73
CA ILE A 179 -24.33 0.15 28.25
C ILE A 179 -23.02 0.79 28.70
N ALA A 180 -22.49 0.44 29.87
CA ALA A 180 -21.25 0.97 30.39
C ALA A 180 -20.06 0.57 29.51
N LYS A 181 -19.96 -0.72 29.12
CA LYS A 181 -18.92 -1.20 28.17
C LYS A 181 -19.02 -0.55 26.82
N PHE A 182 -20.25 -0.51 26.27
CA PHE A 182 -20.51 0.12 24.98
C PHE A 182 -20.01 1.56 24.98
N LYS A 183 -20.40 2.35 26.00
CA LYS A 183 -19.96 3.73 26.17
C LYS A 183 -18.44 3.83 26.31
N PHE A 184 -17.83 2.98 27.13
CA PHE A 184 -16.36 2.96 27.31
C PHE A 184 -15.60 2.76 25.99
N VAL A 185 -16.06 1.80 25.15
CA VAL A 185 -15.41 1.51 23.87
C VAL A 185 -15.63 2.66 22.87
N VAL A 186 -16.86 3.20 22.79
CA VAL A 186 -17.16 4.34 21.90
C VAL A 186 -16.36 5.58 22.31
N ASP A 187 -16.39 5.96 23.57
CA ASP A 187 -15.68 7.13 24.06
C ASP A 187 -14.16 7.00 23.86
N GLY A 188 -13.61 5.80 24.07
CA GLY A 188 -12.20 5.56 23.92
C GLY A 188 -11.73 5.60 22.47
N ILE A 189 -12.54 5.16 21.52
CA ILE A 189 -12.22 5.23 20.09
C ILE A 189 -12.37 6.68 19.59
N LEU A 190 -13.47 7.35 19.93
CA LEU A 190 -13.74 8.72 19.46
C LEU A 190 -12.82 9.77 20.04
N ASN A 191 -12.38 9.61 21.30
CA ASN A 191 -11.48 10.53 21.96
C ASN A 191 -10.00 10.19 21.75
N ASN A 192 -9.66 9.32 20.83
CA ASN A 192 -8.28 8.94 20.53
C ASN A 192 -7.54 10.06 19.78
N LYS A 193 -6.81 10.89 20.54
CA LYS A 193 -6.08 12.05 20.03
C LYS A 193 -4.96 11.64 19.06
N GLU A 194 -4.28 10.53 19.34
CA GLU A 194 -3.21 9.99 18.49
C GLU A 194 -3.73 9.61 17.11
N MET A 195 -4.91 8.98 17.05
CA MET A 195 -5.58 8.65 15.78
C MET A 195 -5.87 9.91 14.97
N VAL A 196 -6.44 10.95 15.59
CA VAL A 196 -6.79 12.21 14.91
C VAL A 196 -5.54 12.91 14.37
N VAL A 197 -4.49 13.04 15.20
CA VAL A 197 -3.22 13.65 14.78
C VAL A 197 -2.60 12.88 13.60
N THR A 198 -2.61 11.54 13.66
CA THR A 198 -2.07 10.71 12.59
C THR A 198 -2.85 10.86 11.29
N ILE A 199 -4.18 10.90 11.34
CA ILE A 199 -5.03 11.14 10.15
C ILE A 199 -4.70 12.50 9.54
N MET A 200 -4.59 13.55 10.35
CA MET A 200 -4.26 14.90 9.87
C MET A 200 -2.86 14.96 9.25
N ALA A 201 -1.86 14.37 9.92
CA ALA A 201 -0.48 14.33 9.42
C ALA A 201 -0.41 13.63 8.06
N PHE A 202 -1.05 12.47 7.94
CA PHE A 202 -1.02 11.70 6.70
C PHE A 202 -1.82 12.35 5.57
N ALA A 203 -2.98 12.94 5.88
CA ALA A 203 -3.78 13.66 4.90
C ALA A 203 -3.00 14.86 4.30
N ILE A 204 -2.38 15.67 5.17
CA ILE A 204 -1.59 16.83 4.72
C ILE A 204 -0.37 16.35 3.93
N THR A 205 0.30 15.28 4.37
CA THR A 205 1.44 14.69 3.64
C THR A 205 1.03 14.23 2.23
N VAL A 206 -0.10 13.52 2.09
CA VAL A 206 -0.61 13.08 0.77
C VAL A 206 -0.88 14.28 -0.13
N ILE A 207 -1.56 15.31 0.37
CA ILE A 207 -1.88 16.52 -0.42
C ILE A 207 -0.58 17.21 -0.86
N LEU A 208 0.33 17.44 0.06
CA LEU A 208 1.57 18.17 -0.21
C LEU A 208 2.44 17.43 -1.24
N VAL A 209 2.66 16.13 -1.04
CA VAL A 209 3.42 15.29 -1.98
C VAL A 209 2.73 15.28 -3.35
N TYR A 210 1.40 15.15 -3.39
CA TYR A 210 0.63 15.19 -4.63
C TYR A 210 0.76 16.52 -5.37
N LEU A 211 0.73 17.66 -4.67
CA LEU A 211 0.88 18.99 -5.26
C LEU A 211 2.29 19.19 -5.80
N ILE A 212 3.31 18.90 -5.00
CA ILE A 212 4.72 19.13 -5.41
C ILE A 212 5.10 18.25 -6.61
N ARG A 213 4.69 16.96 -6.63
CA ARG A 213 5.02 16.08 -7.76
C ARG A 213 4.48 16.57 -9.12
N ARG A 214 3.45 17.43 -9.11
CA ARG A 214 2.82 17.99 -10.32
C ARG A 214 3.47 19.27 -10.81
N LEU A 215 4.36 19.83 -10.01
CA LEU A 215 5.09 21.03 -10.43
C LEU A 215 6.06 20.66 -11.56
N SER A 216 6.27 21.60 -12.47
CA SER A 216 7.17 21.47 -13.62
C SER A 216 8.65 21.70 -13.27
N ILE A 217 9.06 21.37 -12.05
CA ILE A 217 10.44 21.47 -11.57
C ILE A 217 11.21 20.18 -11.80
N ASP A 218 12.55 20.30 -11.97
CA ASP A 218 13.41 19.14 -12.07
C ASP A 218 13.42 18.38 -10.72
N TYR A 219 13.46 17.05 -10.80
CA TYR A 219 13.42 16.17 -9.62
C TYR A 219 12.18 16.35 -8.73
N ALA A 220 11.03 16.80 -9.28
CA ALA A 220 9.80 17.05 -8.56
C ALA A 220 9.40 15.90 -7.62
N TRP A 221 9.59 14.64 -8.02
CA TRP A 221 9.26 13.48 -7.20
C TRP A 221 10.17 13.37 -5.97
N THR A 222 11.47 13.59 -6.13
CA THR A 222 12.44 13.52 -5.01
C THR A 222 12.20 14.67 -4.02
N ILE A 223 11.94 15.87 -4.53
CA ILE A 223 11.59 17.03 -3.72
C ILE A 223 10.29 16.80 -2.97
N ALA A 224 9.27 16.22 -3.65
CA ALA A 224 7.99 15.88 -3.03
C ALA A 224 8.13 14.90 -1.87
N MET A 225 8.95 13.85 -2.04
CA MET A 225 9.21 12.88 -0.97
C MET A 225 9.92 13.53 0.23
N ALA A 226 10.97 14.32 -0.03
CA ALA A 226 11.73 14.99 1.03
C ALA A 226 10.84 15.98 1.80
N ALA A 227 10.07 16.82 1.09
CA ALA A 227 9.12 17.74 1.71
C ALA A 227 8.02 17.00 2.50
N GLY A 228 7.50 15.89 1.94
CA GLY A 228 6.50 15.05 2.62
C GLY A 228 7.00 14.47 3.93
N VAL A 229 8.23 13.96 3.97
CA VAL A 229 8.87 13.46 5.19
C VAL A 229 9.00 14.56 6.24
N VAL A 230 9.53 15.73 5.85
CA VAL A 230 9.71 16.85 6.79
C VAL A 230 8.37 17.30 7.37
N VAL A 231 7.36 17.49 6.52
CA VAL A 231 6.04 17.94 6.96
C VAL A 231 5.36 16.90 7.85
N ASN A 232 5.48 15.61 7.51
CA ASN A 232 4.93 14.53 8.33
C ASN A 232 5.55 14.52 9.74
N ILE A 233 6.88 14.63 9.83
CA ILE A 233 7.58 14.72 11.12
C ILE A 233 7.11 15.94 11.90
N VAL A 234 7.07 17.12 11.27
CA VAL A 234 6.66 18.38 11.93
C VAL A 234 5.24 18.29 12.48
N ILE A 235 4.29 17.76 11.69
CA ILE A 235 2.89 17.66 12.14
C ILE A 235 2.75 16.66 13.30
N LEU A 236 3.44 15.52 13.25
CA LEU A 236 3.41 14.54 14.33
C LEU A 236 4.02 15.11 15.62
N LEU A 237 5.11 15.88 15.52
CA LEU A 237 5.72 16.53 16.65
C LEU A 237 4.84 17.64 17.24
N LEU A 238 4.22 18.46 16.39
CA LEU A 238 3.26 19.46 16.84
C LEU A 238 2.04 18.81 17.50
N GLY A 239 1.56 17.70 16.95
CA GLY A 239 0.47 16.93 17.53
C GLY A 239 0.82 16.36 18.90
N ASP A 240 2.05 15.85 19.07
CA ASP A 240 2.54 15.37 20.36
C ASP A 240 2.60 16.49 21.40
N LEU A 241 3.13 17.65 21.01
CA LEU A 241 3.22 18.83 21.88
C LEU A 241 1.85 19.38 22.30
N MET A 242 0.85 19.35 21.39
CA MET A 242 -0.48 19.92 21.66
C MET A 242 -1.40 18.96 22.43
N PHE A 243 -1.24 17.66 22.21
CA PHE A 243 -2.19 16.65 22.71
C PHE A 243 -1.56 15.65 23.69
N ASP A 244 -0.25 15.76 23.97
CA ASP A 244 0.51 14.85 24.83
C ASP A 244 0.31 13.37 24.45
N THR A 245 0.52 13.09 23.17
CA THR A 245 0.26 11.76 22.59
C THR A 245 1.36 10.74 22.92
N LYS A 246 2.45 11.16 23.58
CA LYS A 246 3.60 10.32 24.00
C LYS A 246 4.24 9.55 22.84
N VAL A 247 4.26 10.15 21.67
CA VAL A 247 4.86 9.53 20.48
C VAL A 247 6.39 9.50 20.64
N ALA A 248 6.98 8.32 20.50
CA ALA A 248 8.44 8.18 20.59
C ALA A 248 9.13 8.85 19.40
N LEU A 249 9.74 10.03 19.63
CA LEU A 249 10.45 10.84 18.63
C LEU A 249 11.39 10.03 17.74
N PHE A 250 12.17 9.15 18.35
CA PHE A 250 13.11 8.29 17.62
C PHE A 250 12.37 7.38 16.62
N SER A 251 11.23 6.81 17.01
CA SER A 251 10.42 5.96 16.16
C SER A 251 9.84 6.71 14.95
N VAL A 252 9.41 7.97 15.15
CA VAL A 252 8.90 8.83 14.08
C VAL A 252 10.00 9.16 13.08
N ILE A 253 11.16 9.62 13.55
CA ILE A 253 12.26 10.02 12.68
C ILE A 253 12.78 8.80 11.91
N PHE A 254 13.07 7.70 12.60
CA PHE A 254 13.58 6.48 11.97
C PHE A 254 12.57 5.90 10.97
N GLY A 255 11.29 5.82 11.34
CA GLY A 255 10.23 5.33 10.48
C GLY A 255 10.04 6.18 9.21
N ASN A 256 10.17 7.50 9.31
CA ASN A 256 10.12 8.40 8.15
C ASN A 256 11.36 8.27 7.24
N ILE A 257 12.55 8.02 7.79
CA ILE A 257 13.75 7.74 6.98
C ILE A 257 13.56 6.44 6.19
N VAL A 258 13.08 5.38 6.84
CA VAL A 258 12.77 4.11 6.17
C VAL A 258 11.70 4.31 5.09
N ALA A 259 10.67 5.09 5.39
CA ALA A 259 9.62 5.44 4.43
C ALA A 259 10.17 6.17 3.20
N PHE A 260 11.08 7.12 3.40
CA PHE A 260 11.76 7.81 2.30
C PHE A 260 12.56 6.85 1.42
N LEU A 261 13.36 5.96 2.02
CA LEU A 261 14.14 4.96 1.27
C LEU A 261 13.24 4.02 0.44
N LEU A 262 12.15 3.55 1.02
CA LEU A 262 11.18 2.71 0.32
C LEU A 262 10.48 3.49 -0.82
N ALA A 263 10.15 4.75 -0.61
CA ALA A 263 9.57 5.61 -1.63
C ALA A 263 10.55 5.88 -2.79
N VAL A 264 11.87 6.02 -2.52
CA VAL A 264 12.91 6.13 -3.55
C VAL A 264 13.01 4.85 -4.38
N VAL A 265 12.95 3.68 -3.74
CA VAL A 265 12.90 2.40 -4.46
C VAL A 265 11.66 2.34 -5.36
N LEU A 266 10.52 2.74 -4.85
CA LEU A 266 9.28 2.77 -5.63
C LEU A 266 9.36 3.77 -6.79
N GLN A 267 9.94 4.97 -6.57
CA GLN A 267 10.19 5.94 -7.63
C GLN A 267 11.01 5.33 -8.76
N PHE A 268 12.07 4.57 -8.44
CA PHE A 268 12.88 3.88 -9.45
C PHE A 268 12.05 2.95 -10.34
N PHE A 269 11.06 2.25 -9.79
CA PHE A 269 10.20 1.36 -10.59
C PHE A 269 9.11 2.10 -11.39
N VAL A 270 8.49 3.12 -10.81
CA VAL A 270 7.33 3.81 -11.39
C VAL A 270 7.75 4.96 -12.32
N PHE A 271 8.69 5.77 -11.89
CA PHE A 271 9.04 7.03 -12.53
C PHE A 271 10.54 7.11 -12.83
N ASN A 272 10.92 6.83 -14.08
CA ASN A 272 12.31 6.84 -14.51
C ASN A 272 12.45 7.76 -15.74
N VAL A 273 12.97 8.96 -15.52
CA VAL A 273 13.17 9.99 -16.53
C VAL A 273 14.61 10.48 -16.51
N ASP A 274 15.07 10.97 -17.66
CA ASP A 274 16.41 11.53 -17.83
C ASP A 274 16.31 13.06 -17.91
N TYR A 275 16.55 13.72 -16.79
CA TYR A 275 16.53 15.18 -16.73
C TYR A 275 17.70 15.84 -17.46
N SER A 276 18.79 15.11 -17.78
CA SER A 276 19.93 15.65 -18.54
C SER A 276 19.59 15.92 -19.99
N ARG A 277 18.56 15.26 -20.52
CA ARG A 277 18.08 15.39 -21.90
C ARG A 277 16.76 16.13 -21.99
N THR A 278 16.52 17.07 -21.10
CA THR A 278 15.29 17.88 -21.10
C THR A 278 15.27 18.81 -22.31
N GLU A 279 14.20 18.74 -23.08
CA GLU A 279 13.95 19.63 -24.22
C GLU A 279 12.81 20.59 -23.88
N LYS A 280 12.96 21.87 -24.27
CA LYS A 280 11.88 22.87 -24.21
C LYS A 280 11.34 23.05 -25.61
N VAL A 281 10.09 22.72 -25.80
CA VAL A 281 9.40 22.81 -27.09
C VAL A 281 8.27 23.81 -26.97
N GLN A 282 8.13 24.65 -27.96
CA GLN A 282 7.04 25.62 -28.10
C GLN A 282 6.19 25.20 -29.30
N PHE A 283 4.87 25.14 -29.11
CA PHE A 283 3.91 25.05 -30.21
C PHE A 283 2.90 26.17 -30.06
N GLU A 284 2.26 26.51 -31.15
CA GLU A 284 1.16 27.45 -31.17
C GLU A 284 -0.02 26.86 -31.93
N ASP A 285 -1.21 27.23 -31.54
CA ASP A 285 -2.44 27.06 -32.29
C ASP A 285 -3.12 28.45 -32.46
N ASP A 286 -4.29 28.49 -33.06
CA ASP A 286 -5.00 29.76 -33.35
C ASP A 286 -5.41 30.53 -32.08
N GLU A 287 -5.40 29.91 -30.88
CA GLU A 287 -5.83 30.50 -29.62
C GLU A 287 -4.74 30.63 -28.58
N TYR A 288 -3.71 29.71 -28.57
CA TYR A 288 -2.76 29.60 -27.48
C TYR A 288 -1.32 29.32 -27.94
N TYR A 289 -0.37 29.86 -27.16
CA TYR A 289 1.05 29.45 -27.18
C TYR A 289 1.30 28.43 -26.08
N TYR A 290 1.84 27.23 -26.44
CA TYR A 290 2.14 26.16 -25.49
C TYR A 290 3.65 26.07 -25.26
N TYR A 291 4.06 26.22 -24.00
CA TYR A 291 5.44 26.00 -23.59
C TYR A 291 5.53 24.65 -22.88
N VAL A 292 6.09 23.66 -23.54
CA VAL A 292 6.17 22.30 -23.02
C VAL A 292 7.60 21.94 -22.68
N LYS A 293 7.81 21.42 -21.47
CA LYS A 293 9.06 20.82 -21.04
C LYS A 293 8.97 19.30 -21.24
N ALA A 294 9.65 18.78 -22.26
CA ALA A 294 9.72 17.35 -22.53
C ALA A 294 10.92 16.74 -21.80
N VAL A 295 10.68 15.81 -20.89
CA VAL A 295 11.71 15.05 -20.20
C VAL A 295 11.63 13.60 -20.68
N PRO A 296 12.65 13.07 -21.40
CA PRO A 296 12.57 11.75 -21.98
C PRO A 296 12.59 10.66 -20.88
N LYS A 297 11.81 9.60 -21.11
CA LYS A 297 11.87 8.40 -20.29
C LYS A 297 13.17 7.65 -20.57
N VAL A 298 13.82 7.13 -19.55
CA VAL A 298 15.00 6.27 -19.72
C VAL A 298 14.55 4.96 -20.37
N VAL A 299 14.99 4.75 -21.62
CA VAL A 299 14.75 3.51 -22.38
C VAL A 299 16.06 2.74 -22.47
N VAL A 300 16.06 1.49 -22.04
CA VAL A 300 17.20 0.61 -22.23
C VAL A 300 17.16 0.09 -23.67
N ALA A 301 18.20 0.41 -24.46
CA ALA A 301 18.34 -0.13 -25.79
C ALA A 301 18.34 -1.67 -25.72
N ARG A 302 17.47 -2.32 -26.49
CA ARG A 302 17.50 -3.78 -26.59
C ARG A 302 18.88 -4.19 -27.13
N PRO A 303 19.57 -5.17 -26.53
CA PRO A 303 20.81 -5.66 -27.09
C PRO A 303 20.55 -6.11 -28.53
N GLU A 304 21.32 -5.58 -29.46
CA GLU A 304 21.25 -5.98 -30.86
C GLU A 304 21.40 -7.50 -30.92
N LYS A 305 20.41 -8.17 -31.51
CA LYS A 305 20.53 -9.59 -31.80
C LYS A 305 21.66 -9.76 -32.80
N LYS A 306 22.85 -10.19 -32.34
CA LYS A 306 23.92 -10.63 -33.22
C LYS A 306 23.37 -11.83 -34.01
N VAL A 307 22.88 -11.57 -35.21
CA VAL A 307 22.51 -12.63 -36.15
C VAL A 307 23.81 -13.28 -36.59
N LYS A 308 24.10 -14.45 -36.05
CA LYS A 308 25.20 -15.28 -36.52
C LYS A 308 24.74 -15.85 -37.87
N GLN A 309 25.20 -15.25 -38.95
CA GLN A 309 25.02 -15.87 -40.31
C GLN A 309 25.73 -17.21 -40.28
N ILE A 310 24.96 -18.27 -40.25
CA ILE A 310 25.46 -19.63 -40.49
C ILE A 310 25.69 -19.70 -41.98
N ASN A 311 26.94 -19.52 -42.41
CA ASN A 311 27.35 -19.65 -43.81
C ASN A 311 26.92 -21.06 -44.28
N SER A 312 26.03 -21.07 -45.22
CA SER A 312 25.65 -22.30 -46.00
C SER A 312 26.73 -22.65 -47.04
N GLN A 313 28.00 -22.80 -46.62
CA GLN A 313 29.06 -23.26 -47.47
C GLN A 313 28.94 -24.73 -47.88
N LYS A 314 27.80 -25.40 -47.55
CA LYS A 314 27.58 -26.80 -47.91
C LYS A 314 26.81 -27.03 -49.25
N SER A 315 26.37 -25.96 -49.90
CA SER A 315 25.61 -26.14 -51.17
C SER A 315 26.50 -26.06 -52.45
N GLU A 316 27.67 -25.43 -52.38
CA GLU A 316 28.53 -25.36 -53.56
C GLU A 316 29.33 -26.63 -53.83
N THR A 317 29.68 -27.43 -52.83
CA THR A 317 30.42 -28.69 -53.01
C THR A 317 29.54 -29.78 -53.68
N VAL A 318 28.22 -29.75 -53.45
CA VAL A 318 27.31 -30.73 -54.05
C VAL A 318 27.00 -30.43 -55.51
N GLN A 319 27.04 -29.16 -55.93
CA GLN A 319 26.83 -28.81 -57.34
C GLN A 319 28.10 -29.09 -58.19
N LYS A 320 29.31 -28.92 -57.62
CA LYS A 320 30.56 -29.23 -58.34
C LYS A 320 30.74 -30.76 -58.57
N THR A 321 30.28 -31.58 -57.68
CA THR A 321 30.35 -33.06 -57.83
C THR A 321 29.35 -33.59 -58.84
N ARG A 322 28.22 -32.93 -59.06
CA ARG A 322 27.21 -33.34 -60.09
C ARG A 322 27.60 -32.90 -61.53
N SER A 323 28.42 -31.89 -61.70
CA SER A 323 28.88 -31.43 -63.03
C SER A 323 30.08 -32.22 -63.57
N VAL A 324 30.82 -32.96 -62.72
CA VAL A 324 31.94 -33.84 -63.13
C VAL A 324 31.46 -35.26 -63.54
N GLN A 325 30.25 -35.65 -63.14
CA GLN A 325 29.70 -36.97 -63.43
C GLN A 325 28.83 -37.01 -64.71
N LYS A 326 28.77 -35.92 -65.48
CA LYS A 326 28.07 -35.76 -66.72
C LYS A 326 28.95 -35.42 -67.94
N ARG A 327 30.24 -35.80 -67.93
CA ARG A 327 31.11 -35.74 -69.05
C ARG A 327 31.65 -37.15 -69.40
#